data_79268cfdab84d4c1027b7acfc8bdeee3
#
_entry.id   79268cfdab84d4c1027b7acfc8bdeee3
#
_cell.length_a   1.000
_cell.length_b   1.000
_cell.length_c   1.000
_cell.angle_alpha   90.00
_cell.angle_beta   90.00
_cell.angle_gamma   90.00
#
_symmetry.space_group_name_H-M   'P 1'
#
loop_
_entity.id
_entity.type
_entity.pdbx_description
1 polymer ?
#
loop_
_entity_poly.entity_id
_entity_poly.type
_entity_poly.pdbx_seq_one_letter_code
_entity_poly.pdbx_strand_id
1 'polypeptide(L)'
;MTVDTGSLTDVAGIRIGHYERSNRNWNTGTTVILADQPVTAGVDVRGGGPGTRETDALSPMNLVEQIDALCLTGGSAFGLRAADGVVDELADRGRGFRVGAEPHQVVPVVPAAVIFDLERGGHFRHHPDAEFGRRAIKKASRTERRRGSIGAGIGAVAGGISGGVGMASATLILNNENGEPTQVTVAALCVVNARGSLINPLTARPWEAHPAVKNPSANDRRELVRHLNDIETASLNTTIGVVATDVRLDRPEATRLAMSTHDGLSRAIRPVHTLADGDTMFAMATGAIHLSLTERTIAVSRLSALAADVTALACVDALVHASPMATVPSYTSLCPSALR
;
A
#
# COMPACT_ATOMS: atom_id res chain seq x y z
N MET A 1 -13.95 14.60 11.83
CA MET A 1 -12.79 14.04 11.12
C MET A 1 -13.32 13.50 9.80
N THR A 2 -12.87 14.01 8.66
CA THR A 2 -13.29 13.53 7.33
C THR A 2 -12.09 12.80 6.71
N VAL A 3 -12.24 11.51 6.45
CA VAL A 3 -11.27 10.76 5.62
C VAL A 3 -11.67 10.98 4.18
N ASP A 4 -10.72 11.37 3.34
CA ASP A 4 -10.97 11.68 1.93
C ASP A 4 -10.13 10.77 1.01
N THR A 5 -10.49 10.70 -0.25
CA THR A 5 -9.73 10.01 -1.32
C THR A 5 -8.47 10.80 -1.69
N GLY A 6 -7.67 11.17 -0.70
CA GLY A 6 -6.39 11.85 -0.87
C GLY A 6 -5.29 10.94 -1.44
N SER A 7 -4.05 11.31 -1.31
CA SER A 7 -2.90 10.53 -1.79
C SER A 7 -1.88 10.34 -0.67
N LEU A 8 -1.07 9.29 -0.75
CA LEU A 8 0.08 9.14 0.14
C LEU A 8 1.05 10.34 0.05
N THR A 9 1.08 11.02 -1.10
CA THR A 9 1.88 12.24 -1.33
C THR A 9 1.34 13.49 -0.64
N ASP A 10 0.18 13.41 0.05
CA ASP A 10 -0.30 14.49 0.91
C ASP A 10 0.55 14.61 2.18
N VAL A 11 1.29 13.54 2.54
CA VAL A 11 2.33 13.61 3.56
C VAL A 11 3.58 14.26 2.95
N ALA A 12 3.96 15.41 3.48
CA ALA A 12 5.11 16.16 3.00
C ALA A 12 6.40 15.32 3.09
N GLY A 13 7.19 15.33 2.02
CA GLY A 13 8.43 14.56 1.93
C GLY A 13 8.27 13.14 1.35
N ILE A 14 7.06 12.73 0.96
CA ILE A 14 6.79 11.45 0.30
C ILE A 14 6.57 11.66 -1.20
N ARG A 15 7.15 10.76 -2.00
CA ARG A 15 6.94 10.64 -3.46
C ARG A 15 6.54 9.23 -3.81
N ILE A 16 5.77 9.07 -4.86
CA ILE A 16 5.36 7.76 -5.40
C ILE A 16 5.83 7.66 -6.85
N GLY A 17 6.35 6.51 -7.23
CA GLY A 17 6.66 6.20 -8.61
C GLY A 17 6.15 4.82 -8.99
N HIS A 18 5.59 4.71 -10.19
CA HIS A 18 5.04 3.48 -10.73
C HIS A 18 5.76 3.11 -12.03
N TYR A 19 6.00 1.82 -12.21
CA TYR A 19 6.36 1.25 -13.49
C TYR A 19 5.64 -0.09 -13.67
N GLU A 20 4.95 -0.25 -14.78
CA GLU A 20 4.20 -1.43 -15.14
C GLU A 20 4.39 -1.81 -16.60
N ARG A 21 4.14 -3.08 -16.91
CA ARG A 21 3.99 -3.61 -18.27
C ARG A 21 2.70 -4.40 -18.36
N SER A 22 1.86 -4.06 -19.35
CA SER A 22 0.55 -4.67 -19.60
C SER A 22 0.34 -5.07 -21.06
N ASN A 23 1.43 -5.36 -21.77
CA ASN A 23 1.41 -5.74 -23.18
C ASN A 23 2.29 -6.95 -23.44
N ARG A 24 2.14 -7.62 -24.58
CA ARG A 24 2.96 -8.76 -24.99
C ARG A 24 3.12 -9.83 -23.91
N ASN A 25 1.98 -10.26 -23.33
CA ASN A 25 1.93 -11.24 -22.23
C ASN A 25 2.59 -10.77 -20.92
N TRP A 26 2.67 -9.47 -20.69
CA TRP A 26 2.99 -8.88 -19.39
C TRP A 26 1.73 -8.32 -18.73
N ASN A 27 1.58 -8.51 -17.43
CA ASN A 27 0.57 -7.83 -16.61
C ASN A 27 1.04 -7.75 -15.15
N THR A 28 2.14 -7.04 -14.93
CA THR A 28 2.77 -6.90 -13.62
C THR A 28 3.52 -5.57 -13.52
N GLY A 29 3.83 -5.13 -12.31
CA GLY A 29 4.50 -3.85 -12.11
C GLY A 29 5.04 -3.65 -10.70
N THR A 30 5.63 -2.48 -10.49
CA THR A 30 6.28 -2.06 -9.26
C THR A 30 5.87 -0.65 -8.89
N THR A 31 5.66 -0.42 -7.60
CA THR A 31 5.37 0.86 -6.98
C THR A 31 6.47 1.15 -5.95
N VAL A 32 7.17 2.26 -6.09
CA VAL A 32 8.18 2.71 -5.13
C VAL A 32 7.67 3.92 -4.37
N ILE A 33 7.77 3.86 -3.05
CA ILE A 33 7.55 5.00 -2.16
C ILE A 33 8.94 5.51 -1.78
N LEU A 34 9.25 6.73 -2.19
CA LEU A 34 10.54 7.38 -1.96
C LEU A 34 10.35 8.52 -0.98
N ALA A 35 11.13 8.54 0.08
CA ALA A 35 11.20 9.69 0.98
C ALA A 35 12.22 10.73 0.49
N ASP A 36 11.97 12.03 0.70
CA ASP A 36 12.92 13.08 0.35
C ASP A 36 14.18 13.06 1.24
N GLN A 37 13.99 12.69 2.51
CA GLN A 37 15.04 12.43 3.49
C GLN A 37 14.81 11.05 4.11
N PRO A 38 15.82 10.40 4.71
CA PRO A 38 15.60 9.14 5.42
C PRO A 38 14.51 9.28 6.49
N VAL A 39 13.63 8.28 6.60
CA VAL A 39 12.46 8.30 7.49
C VAL A 39 12.45 7.11 8.44
N THR A 40 11.91 7.31 9.64
CA THR A 40 11.62 6.22 10.55
C THR A 40 10.55 5.32 9.95
N ALA A 41 10.77 4.00 9.99
CA ALA A 41 9.83 3.04 9.43
C ALA A 41 9.54 1.89 10.40
N GLY A 42 8.38 1.27 10.20
CA GLY A 42 7.94 0.07 10.89
C GLY A 42 7.24 -0.89 9.93
N VAL A 43 7.07 -2.13 10.34
CA VAL A 43 6.37 -3.17 9.56
C VAL A 43 5.59 -4.10 10.47
N ASP A 44 4.46 -4.60 9.97
CA ASP A 44 3.73 -5.71 10.57
C ASP A 44 3.29 -6.69 9.46
N VAL A 45 3.55 -7.99 9.68
CA VAL A 45 3.26 -9.08 8.73
C VAL A 45 2.27 -10.03 9.37
N ARG A 46 1.08 -10.19 8.76
CA ARG A 46 0.00 -11.03 9.35
C ARG A 46 -0.52 -12.12 8.43
N GLY A 47 -0.25 -12.08 7.14
CA GLY A 47 -0.63 -13.14 6.22
C GLY A 47 0.17 -14.42 6.45
N GLY A 48 -0.39 -15.60 6.12
CA GLY A 48 0.25 -16.90 6.30
C GLY A 48 1.34 -17.23 5.27
N GLY A 49 1.40 -16.50 4.13
CA GLY A 49 2.37 -16.72 3.04
C GLY A 49 3.06 -15.44 2.57
N PRO A 50 3.75 -14.68 3.46
CA PRO A 50 4.35 -13.41 3.08
C PRO A 50 5.54 -13.58 2.13
N GLY A 51 5.66 -12.67 1.16
CA GLY A 51 6.85 -12.49 0.33
C GLY A 51 7.46 -11.12 0.62
N THR A 52 8.52 -11.07 1.42
CA THR A 52 9.12 -9.83 1.91
C THR A 52 10.63 -9.84 1.82
N ARG A 53 11.23 -8.65 1.87
CA ARG A 53 12.67 -8.41 1.94
C ARG A 53 12.97 -7.32 2.97
N GLU A 54 14.07 -7.50 3.72
CA GLU A 54 14.60 -6.55 4.72
C GLU A 54 13.60 -6.09 5.79
N THR A 55 12.54 -6.86 6.05
CA THR A 55 11.59 -6.56 7.13
C THR A 55 12.22 -6.64 8.51
N ASP A 56 13.18 -7.57 8.72
CA ASP A 56 13.89 -7.70 9.99
C ASP A 56 14.75 -6.47 10.30
N ALA A 57 15.25 -5.77 9.27
CA ALA A 57 16.00 -4.52 9.45
C ALA A 57 15.16 -3.43 10.15
N LEU A 58 13.83 -3.48 10.03
CA LEU A 58 12.90 -2.53 10.66
C LEU A 58 12.58 -2.89 12.13
N SER A 59 13.06 -4.02 12.63
CA SER A 59 12.86 -4.36 14.05
C SER A 59 13.41 -3.26 14.96
N PRO A 60 12.65 -2.82 15.98
CA PRO A 60 13.08 -1.73 16.88
C PRO A 60 14.41 -1.97 17.59
N MET A 61 14.88 -3.22 17.65
CA MET A 61 16.14 -3.60 18.32
C MET A 61 17.36 -3.60 17.39
N ASN A 62 17.18 -3.37 16.08
CA ASN A 62 18.25 -3.46 15.09
C ASN A 62 18.93 -2.10 14.84
N LEU A 63 20.09 -2.12 14.18
CA LEU A 63 20.94 -0.95 13.97
C LEU A 63 20.33 0.11 13.07
N VAL A 64 19.63 -0.32 12.00
CA VAL A 64 19.07 0.60 11.00
C VAL A 64 17.84 1.31 11.54
N GLU A 65 17.92 2.62 11.71
CA GLU A 65 16.85 3.44 12.28
C GLU A 65 15.92 4.03 11.22
N GLN A 66 16.40 4.20 10.00
CA GLN A 66 15.70 4.91 8.92
C GLN A 66 15.88 4.21 7.59
N ILE A 67 14.92 4.41 6.69
CA ILE A 67 14.95 3.94 5.31
C ILE A 67 14.81 5.10 4.34
N ASP A 68 15.29 4.92 3.11
CA ASP A 68 15.14 5.92 2.04
C ASP A 68 13.94 5.66 1.15
N ALA A 69 13.58 4.39 0.95
CA ALA A 69 12.50 3.98 0.08
C ALA A 69 11.88 2.65 0.51
N LEU A 70 10.67 2.39 0.01
CA LEU A 70 9.94 1.14 0.13
C LEU A 70 9.57 0.66 -1.27
N CYS A 71 9.67 -0.65 -1.54
CA CYS A 71 9.33 -1.27 -2.82
C CYS A 71 8.15 -2.23 -2.68
N LEU A 72 7.01 -1.91 -3.29
CA LEU A 72 5.85 -2.78 -3.44
C LEU A 72 5.82 -3.29 -4.88
N THR A 73 5.64 -4.60 -5.10
CA THR A 73 5.81 -5.16 -6.46
C THR A 73 4.93 -6.39 -6.70
N GLY A 74 4.67 -6.69 -7.96
CA GLY A 74 4.09 -7.96 -8.39
C GLY A 74 5.14 -9.06 -8.48
N GLY A 75 4.77 -10.21 -9.06
CA GLY A 75 5.68 -11.30 -9.40
C GLY A 75 5.96 -12.29 -8.28
N SER A 76 5.21 -12.26 -7.17
CA SER A 76 5.49 -13.11 -6.02
C SER A 76 6.97 -12.99 -5.59
N ALA A 77 7.57 -13.99 -4.97
CA ALA A 77 8.96 -13.96 -4.52
C ALA A 77 9.97 -13.57 -5.62
N PHE A 78 9.69 -13.87 -6.90
CA PHE A 78 10.54 -13.44 -8.01
C PHE A 78 10.63 -11.92 -8.14
N GLY A 79 9.53 -11.22 -7.86
CA GLY A 79 9.44 -9.76 -7.98
C GLY A 79 10.26 -9.00 -6.94
N LEU A 80 10.70 -9.64 -5.85
CA LEU A 80 11.60 -9.03 -4.86
C LEU A 80 12.89 -8.44 -5.49
N ARG A 81 13.29 -8.94 -6.67
CA ARG A 81 14.40 -8.39 -7.46
C ARG A 81 14.20 -6.94 -7.89
N ALA A 82 12.95 -6.44 -7.91
CA ALA A 82 12.72 -5.03 -8.21
C ALA A 82 13.37 -4.10 -7.18
N ALA A 83 13.49 -4.53 -5.92
CA ALA A 83 14.18 -3.76 -4.89
C ALA A 83 15.68 -3.56 -5.19
N ASP A 84 16.34 -4.48 -5.91
CA ASP A 84 17.75 -4.32 -6.30
C ASP A 84 17.96 -3.06 -7.14
N GLY A 85 17.04 -2.80 -8.09
CA GLY A 85 17.12 -1.60 -8.92
C GLY A 85 16.83 -0.30 -8.16
N VAL A 86 16.07 -0.36 -7.06
CA VAL A 86 15.87 0.77 -6.16
C VAL A 86 17.12 1.02 -5.33
N VAL A 87 17.74 -0.05 -4.80
CA VAL A 87 19.02 0.00 -4.06
C VAL A 87 20.11 0.61 -4.94
N ASP A 88 20.30 0.11 -6.16
CA ASP A 88 21.30 0.63 -7.11
C ASP A 88 21.10 2.13 -7.35
N GLU A 89 19.88 2.55 -7.65
CA GLU A 89 19.57 3.95 -7.95
C GLU A 89 19.78 4.88 -6.76
N LEU A 90 19.51 4.41 -5.53
CA LEU A 90 19.79 5.16 -4.31
C LEU A 90 21.30 5.24 -4.05
N ALA A 91 22.03 4.14 -4.22
CA ALA A 91 23.50 4.11 -4.07
C ALA A 91 24.18 5.06 -5.08
N ASP A 92 23.74 5.07 -6.36
CA ASP A 92 24.20 6.00 -7.38
C ASP A 92 23.98 7.47 -7.00
N ARG A 93 22.97 7.76 -6.15
CA ARG A 93 22.69 9.09 -5.59
C ARG A 93 23.43 9.37 -4.27
N GLY A 94 24.25 8.45 -3.79
CA GLY A 94 24.92 8.54 -2.49
C GLY A 94 23.96 8.50 -1.28
N ARG A 95 22.79 7.87 -1.43
CA ARG A 95 21.76 7.73 -0.38
C ARG A 95 21.76 6.32 0.19
N GLY A 96 21.70 6.23 1.51
CA GLY A 96 21.68 4.97 2.24
C GLY A 96 22.38 5.09 3.60
N PHE A 97 22.40 3.98 4.33
CA PHE A 97 23.11 3.86 5.60
C PHE A 97 24.63 3.97 5.36
N ARG A 98 25.28 4.91 6.01
CA ARG A 98 26.71 5.17 5.82
C ARG A 98 27.54 4.06 6.49
N VAL A 99 28.43 3.43 5.72
CA VAL A 99 29.29 2.31 6.16
C VAL A 99 30.78 2.63 6.10
N GLY A 100 31.14 3.82 5.58
CA GLY A 100 32.53 4.23 5.45
C GLY A 100 32.71 5.74 5.50
N ALA A 101 33.96 6.20 5.36
CA ALA A 101 34.33 7.62 5.45
C ALA A 101 33.92 8.42 4.21
N GLU A 102 33.97 7.77 3.03
CA GLU A 102 33.70 8.45 1.75
C GLU A 102 32.19 8.58 1.50
N PRO A 103 31.74 9.69 0.84
CA PRO A 103 30.32 9.95 0.60
C PRO A 103 29.57 8.84 -0.16
N HIS A 104 30.26 8.11 -1.03
CA HIS A 104 29.68 7.02 -1.84
C HIS A 104 29.60 5.68 -1.10
N GLN A 105 30.21 5.58 0.09
CA GLN A 105 30.20 4.36 0.91
C GLN A 105 28.90 4.28 1.74
N VAL A 106 27.82 4.07 1.01
CA VAL A 106 26.47 3.92 1.57
C VAL A 106 25.85 2.59 1.14
N VAL A 107 25.04 2.02 2.01
CA VAL A 107 24.21 0.83 1.72
C VAL A 107 22.75 1.22 1.92
N PRO A 108 21.98 1.40 0.81
CA PRO A 108 20.56 1.68 0.94
C PRO A 108 19.81 0.50 1.55
N VAL A 109 18.88 0.80 2.46
CA VAL A 109 17.95 -0.17 3.02
C VAL A 109 16.59 0.06 2.37
N VAL A 110 16.14 -0.94 1.59
CA VAL A 110 14.92 -0.88 0.79
C VAL A 110 14.02 -2.08 1.11
N PRO A 111 13.24 -2.00 2.20
CA PRO A 111 12.27 -3.04 2.49
C PRO A 111 11.30 -3.21 1.34
N ALA A 112 10.87 -4.46 1.11
CA ALA A 112 9.96 -4.76 0.01
C ALA A 112 8.93 -5.81 0.40
N ALA A 113 7.77 -5.74 -0.27
CA ALA A 113 6.75 -6.78 -0.23
C ALA A 113 6.15 -7.01 -1.62
N VAL A 114 5.66 -8.24 -1.85
CA VAL A 114 5.14 -8.67 -3.14
C VAL A 114 3.69 -9.12 -3.08
N ILE A 115 2.96 -8.91 -4.17
CA ILE A 115 1.70 -9.60 -4.44
C ILE A 115 1.93 -10.77 -5.40
N PHE A 116 1.02 -11.74 -5.40
CA PHE A 116 0.99 -12.81 -6.38
C PHE A 116 0.08 -12.40 -7.55
N ASP A 117 0.69 -12.07 -8.70
CA ASP A 117 -0.01 -11.72 -9.94
C ASP A 117 0.46 -12.56 -11.14
N LEU A 118 1.23 -13.63 -10.88
CA LEU A 118 1.76 -14.52 -11.91
C LEU A 118 0.62 -15.17 -12.70
N GLU A 119 0.75 -15.18 -14.05
CA GLU A 119 -0.21 -15.75 -14.99
C GLU A 119 -1.60 -15.07 -15.01
N ARG A 120 -1.75 -13.94 -14.34
CA ARG A 120 -3.01 -13.15 -14.34
C ARG A 120 -3.03 -12.15 -15.50
N GLY A 121 -3.33 -12.65 -16.70
CA GLY A 121 -3.30 -11.84 -17.92
C GLY A 121 -1.90 -11.63 -18.50
N GLY A 122 -0.87 -12.27 -17.93
CA GLY A 122 0.51 -12.30 -18.40
C GLY A 122 1.07 -13.71 -18.41
N HIS A 123 2.32 -13.87 -18.86
CA HIS A 123 3.02 -15.14 -18.84
C HIS A 123 3.64 -15.37 -17.44
N PHE A 124 3.62 -16.61 -16.91
CA PHE A 124 4.11 -16.95 -15.57
C PHE A 124 5.56 -16.47 -15.30
N ARG A 125 6.44 -16.50 -16.31
CA ARG A 125 7.83 -16.07 -16.17
C ARG A 125 8.04 -14.57 -16.37
N HIS A 126 7.01 -13.81 -16.65
CA HIS A 126 7.06 -12.35 -16.77
C HIS A 126 6.78 -11.72 -15.41
N HIS A 127 7.82 -11.45 -14.64
CA HIS A 127 7.77 -10.85 -13.33
C HIS A 127 8.73 -9.64 -13.25
N PRO A 128 8.51 -8.70 -12.32
CA PRO A 128 9.40 -7.57 -12.13
C PRO A 128 10.84 -7.98 -11.82
N ASP A 129 11.78 -7.24 -12.38
CA ASP A 129 13.22 -7.33 -12.16
C ASP A 129 13.79 -5.98 -11.66
N ALA A 130 15.11 -5.88 -11.52
CA ALA A 130 15.78 -4.65 -11.08
C ALA A 130 15.42 -3.43 -11.96
N GLU A 131 15.20 -3.61 -13.27
CA GLU A 131 14.83 -2.51 -14.15
C GLU A 131 13.45 -1.93 -13.83
N PHE A 132 12.50 -2.75 -13.35
CA PHE A 132 11.20 -2.26 -12.87
C PHE A 132 11.36 -1.31 -11.68
N GLY A 133 12.16 -1.68 -10.69
CA GLY A 133 12.45 -0.84 -9.54
C GLY A 133 13.16 0.46 -9.93
N ARG A 134 14.19 0.36 -10.78
CA ARG A 134 14.94 1.51 -11.28
C ARG A 134 14.06 2.50 -12.04
N ARG A 135 13.15 2.01 -12.88
CA ARG A 135 12.19 2.88 -13.58
C ARG A 135 11.13 3.47 -12.67
N ALA A 136 10.66 2.71 -11.70
CA ALA A 136 9.68 3.21 -10.75
C ALA A 136 10.26 4.34 -9.89
N ILE A 137 11.45 4.17 -9.30
CA ILE A 137 12.07 5.23 -8.47
C ILE A 137 12.41 6.49 -9.29
N LYS A 138 12.81 6.35 -10.55
CA LYS A 138 13.06 7.51 -11.45
C LYS A 138 11.81 8.31 -11.76
N LYS A 139 10.64 7.68 -11.73
CA LYS A 139 9.33 8.34 -11.92
C LYS A 139 8.73 8.88 -10.63
N ALA A 140 9.39 8.73 -9.49
CA ALA A 140 8.84 9.14 -8.21
C ALA A 140 8.57 10.66 -8.16
N SER A 141 7.30 11.03 -7.89
CA SER A 141 6.79 12.39 -7.90
C SER A 141 5.94 12.68 -6.66
N ARG A 142 5.97 13.93 -6.19
CA ARG A 142 5.09 14.46 -5.14
C ARG A 142 3.65 14.70 -5.62
N THR A 143 3.43 14.63 -6.93
CA THR A 143 2.13 14.86 -7.55
C THR A 143 1.50 13.59 -8.12
N GLU A 144 2.08 12.41 -7.82
CA GLU A 144 1.51 11.13 -8.25
C GLU A 144 0.20 10.86 -7.49
N ARG A 145 -0.88 10.66 -8.23
CA ARG A 145 -2.22 10.44 -7.69
C ARG A 145 -3.00 9.36 -8.44
N ARG A 146 -2.37 8.67 -9.39
CA ARG A 146 -3.02 7.60 -10.15
C ARG A 146 -3.33 6.42 -9.23
N ARG A 147 -4.44 5.73 -9.53
CA ARG A 147 -5.01 4.63 -8.77
C ARG A 147 -5.44 3.50 -9.69
N GLY A 148 -5.91 2.41 -9.10
CA GLY A 148 -6.44 1.28 -9.81
C GLY A 148 -5.37 0.39 -10.41
N SER A 149 -5.52 0.01 -11.67
CA SER A 149 -4.66 -0.96 -12.37
C SER A 149 -3.35 -0.32 -12.84
N ILE A 150 -2.49 0.06 -11.91
CA ILE A 150 -1.18 0.68 -12.15
C ILE A 150 -0.10 0.08 -11.25
N GLY A 151 1.17 0.27 -11.61
CA GLY A 151 2.29 -0.14 -10.80
C GLY A 151 2.17 -1.58 -10.29
N ALA A 152 2.41 -1.78 -8.99
CA ALA A 152 2.27 -3.09 -8.35
C ALA A 152 0.84 -3.64 -8.40
N GLY A 153 -0.18 -2.81 -8.64
CA GLY A 153 -1.59 -3.21 -8.64
C GLY A 153 -2.14 -3.63 -9.99
N ILE A 154 -1.35 -3.57 -11.09
CA ILE A 154 -1.88 -3.80 -12.44
C ILE A 154 -2.41 -5.22 -12.66
N GLY A 155 -1.79 -6.25 -12.06
CA GLY A 155 -2.22 -7.64 -12.11
C GLY A 155 -2.99 -8.12 -10.88
N ALA A 156 -3.40 -7.19 -9.99
CA ALA A 156 -4.04 -7.53 -8.73
C ALA A 156 -5.49 -8.02 -8.90
N VAL A 157 -5.86 -9.03 -8.11
CA VAL A 157 -7.21 -9.60 -8.03
C VAL A 157 -7.64 -9.71 -6.57
N ALA A 158 -8.82 -9.21 -6.23
CA ALA A 158 -9.35 -9.23 -4.88
C ALA A 158 -10.76 -9.82 -4.84
N GLY A 159 -10.95 -10.94 -4.15
CA GLY A 159 -12.24 -11.62 -4.07
C GLY A 159 -12.83 -11.95 -5.44
N GLY A 160 -11.97 -12.26 -6.44
CA GLY A 160 -12.37 -12.67 -7.78
C GLY A 160 -12.69 -11.55 -8.77
N ILE A 161 -12.49 -10.29 -8.38
CA ILE A 161 -12.60 -9.13 -9.29
C ILE A 161 -11.28 -8.36 -9.31
N SER A 162 -11.07 -7.49 -10.30
CA SER A 162 -9.84 -6.70 -10.39
C SER A 162 -9.60 -5.88 -9.14
N GLY A 163 -8.42 -6.06 -8.55
CA GLY A 163 -7.87 -5.20 -7.51
C GLY A 163 -7.02 -4.06 -8.09
N GLY A 164 -6.14 -3.46 -7.27
CA GLY A 164 -5.33 -2.35 -7.75
C GLY A 164 -4.59 -1.62 -6.66
N VAL A 165 -4.05 -0.45 -7.01
CA VAL A 165 -3.53 0.54 -6.07
C VAL A 165 -4.66 1.49 -5.65
N GLY A 166 -4.84 1.67 -4.35
CA GLY A 166 -5.75 2.68 -3.81
C GLY A 166 -5.05 3.53 -2.76
N MET A 167 -5.57 4.74 -2.56
CA MET A 167 -5.00 5.71 -1.65
C MET A 167 -6.09 6.47 -0.91
N ALA A 168 -5.78 6.88 0.32
CA ALA A 168 -6.60 7.81 1.08
C ALA A 168 -5.73 8.65 2.02
N SER A 169 -6.21 9.82 2.40
CA SER A 169 -5.55 10.66 3.39
C SER A 169 -6.55 11.34 4.31
N ALA A 170 -6.08 11.72 5.48
CA ALA A 170 -6.86 12.52 6.42
C ALA A 170 -5.93 13.36 7.30
N THR A 171 -6.50 14.40 7.87
CA THR A 171 -5.81 15.26 8.83
C THR A 171 -6.49 15.25 10.19
N LEU A 172 -5.72 15.47 11.23
CA LEU A 172 -6.24 15.71 12.57
C LEU A 172 -5.42 16.80 13.26
N ILE A 173 -6.00 17.42 14.30
CA ILE A 173 -5.29 18.41 15.12
C ILE A 173 -4.73 17.69 16.35
N LEU A 174 -3.43 17.82 16.55
CA LEU A 174 -2.68 17.38 17.73
C LEU A 174 -1.86 18.53 18.28
N ASN A 175 -1.47 18.47 19.55
CA ASN A 175 -0.59 19.47 20.13
C ASN A 175 0.89 19.14 19.79
N ASN A 176 1.60 20.13 19.26
CA ASN A 176 3.03 20.03 19.02
C ASN A 176 3.85 20.08 20.35
N GLU A 177 5.18 20.03 20.26
CA GLU A 177 6.08 20.06 21.41
C GLU A 177 5.94 21.31 22.29
N ASN A 178 5.42 22.41 21.74
CA ASN A 178 5.16 23.66 22.45
C ASN A 178 3.74 23.70 23.05
N GLY A 179 2.92 22.65 22.89
CA GLY A 179 1.54 22.60 23.33
C GLY A 179 0.54 23.32 22.39
N GLU A 180 0.97 23.69 21.17
CA GLU A 180 0.14 24.41 20.21
C GLU A 180 -0.61 23.44 19.29
N PRO A 181 -1.89 23.70 19.00
CA PRO A 181 -2.64 22.93 18.03
C PRO A 181 -2.00 22.94 16.65
N THR A 182 -1.64 21.78 16.13
CA THR A 182 -0.95 21.62 14.85
C THR A 182 -1.67 20.56 14.02
N GLN A 183 -1.90 20.87 12.74
CA GLN A 183 -2.46 19.90 11.80
C GLN A 183 -1.41 18.87 11.41
N VAL A 184 -1.74 17.60 11.59
CA VAL A 184 -0.92 16.47 11.15
C VAL A 184 -1.66 15.66 10.09
N THR A 185 -0.90 15.04 9.19
CA THR A 185 -1.42 14.27 8.07
C THR A 185 -1.12 12.79 8.27
N VAL A 186 -2.12 11.94 7.98
CA VAL A 186 -1.95 10.48 7.87
C VAL A 186 -2.53 10.06 6.52
N ALA A 187 -1.76 9.29 5.76
CA ALA A 187 -2.18 8.81 4.46
C ALA A 187 -1.79 7.35 4.25
N ALA A 188 -2.57 6.60 3.48
CA ALA A 188 -2.30 5.21 3.15
C ALA A 188 -2.27 4.99 1.63
N LEU A 189 -1.43 4.03 1.21
CA LEU A 189 -1.45 3.41 -0.10
C LEU A 189 -1.53 1.90 0.10
N CYS A 190 -2.52 1.26 -0.53
CA CYS A 190 -2.70 -0.19 -0.52
C CYS A 190 -2.62 -0.75 -1.95
N VAL A 191 -1.93 -1.88 -2.11
CA VAL A 191 -2.00 -2.74 -3.29
C VAL A 191 -2.89 -3.92 -2.92
N VAL A 192 -4.13 -3.90 -3.40
CA VAL A 192 -5.18 -4.82 -2.94
C VAL A 192 -5.28 -5.99 -3.89
N ASN A 193 -4.75 -7.14 -3.46
CA ASN A 193 -4.74 -8.42 -4.17
C ASN A 193 -5.21 -9.54 -3.23
N ALA A 194 -6.30 -9.33 -2.50
CA ALA A 194 -6.74 -10.15 -1.40
C ALA A 194 -7.47 -11.44 -1.85
N ARG A 195 -7.33 -12.52 -1.07
CA ARG A 195 -8.21 -13.70 -1.21
C ARG A 195 -9.65 -13.35 -0.84
N GLY A 196 -9.84 -12.62 0.21
CA GLY A 196 -11.16 -12.17 0.64
C GLY A 196 -11.77 -11.11 -0.27
N SER A 197 -13.08 -10.98 -0.18
CA SER A 197 -13.86 -9.99 -0.93
C SER A 197 -13.95 -8.66 -0.20
N LEU A 198 -13.84 -7.57 -0.96
CA LEU A 198 -14.15 -6.23 -0.48
C LEU A 198 -15.66 -5.94 -0.53
N ILE A 199 -16.44 -6.80 -1.16
CA ILE A 199 -17.84 -6.58 -1.43
C ILE A 199 -18.72 -7.39 -0.46
N ASN A 200 -19.72 -6.72 0.10
CA ASN A 200 -20.80 -7.37 0.81
C ASN A 200 -21.80 -7.99 -0.20
N PRO A 201 -21.91 -9.32 -0.28
CA PRO A 201 -22.76 -9.97 -1.28
C PRO A 201 -24.26 -9.67 -1.08
N LEU A 202 -24.68 -9.26 0.13
CA LEU A 202 -26.07 -8.91 0.40
C LEU A 202 -26.47 -7.55 -0.19
N THR A 203 -25.53 -6.63 -0.31
CA THR A 203 -25.79 -5.26 -0.76
C THR A 203 -25.15 -4.91 -2.10
N ALA A 204 -24.17 -5.72 -2.54
CA ALA A 204 -23.26 -5.45 -3.66
C ALA A 204 -22.47 -4.14 -3.51
N ARG A 205 -22.31 -3.68 -2.27
CA ARG A 205 -21.47 -2.52 -1.91
C ARG A 205 -20.21 -2.99 -1.23
N PRO A 206 -19.12 -2.21 -1.29
CA PRO A 206 -17.97 -2.44 -0.43
C PRO A 206 -18.37 -2.51 1.06
N TRP A 207 -17.61 -3.28 1.86
CA TRP A 207 -17.81 -3.36 3.30
C TRP A 207 -17.62 -2.01 3.97
N GLU A 208 -16.63 -1.25 3.55
CA GLU A 208 -16.41 0.13 3.98
C GLU A 208 -17.02 1.12 2.98
N ALA A 209 -17.51 2.25 3.49
CA ALA A 209 -18.10 3.28 2.66
C ALA A 209 -17.03 4.00 1.82
N HIS A 210 -17.40 4.37 0.59
CA HIS A 210 -16.56 5.19 -0.28
C HIS A 210 -17.39 6.32 -0.90
N PRO A 211 -16.85 7.57 -0.97
CA PRO A 211 -17.63 8.72 -1.47
C PRO A 211 -18.19 8.55 -2.88
N ALA A 212 -17.45 7.86 -3.77
CA ALA A 212 -17.88 7.61 -5.13
C ALA A 212 -18.90 6.47 -5.28
N VAL A 213 -19.22 5.72 -4.21
CA VAL A 213 -20.10 4.55 -4.28
C VAL A 213 -21.47 4.84 -3.69
N LYS A 214 -22.52 4.56 -4.45
CA LYS A 214 -23.92 4.58 -4.04
C LYS A 214 -24.54 3.18 -4.12
N ASN A 215 -25.83 3.06 -3.83
CA ASN A 215 -26.54 1.79 -3.98
C ASN A 215 -26.60 1.38 -5.46
N PRO A 216 -26.13 0.16 -5.82
CA PRO A 216 -26.26 -0.35 -7.18
C PRO A 216 -27.72 -0.67 -7.53
N SER A 217 -28.02 -0.70 -8.83
CA SER A 217 -29.31 -1.17 -9.33
C SER A 217 -29.54 -2.64 -8.95
N ALA A 218 -30.82 -3.06 -8.94
CA ALA A 218 -31.15 -4.45 -8.66
C ALA A 218 -30.55 -5.41 -9.72
N ASN A 219 -30.35 -4.94 -10.95
CA ASN A 219 -29.72 -5.72 -12.02
C ASN A 219 -28.23 -5.91 -11.77
N ASP A 220 -27.50 -4.84 -11.55
CA ASP A 220 -26.06 -4.88 -11.27
C ASP A 220 -25.75 -5.72 -10.02
N ARG A 221 -26.59 -5.59 -8.99
CA ARG A 221 -26.47 -6.42 -7.78
C ARG A 221 -26.60 -7.91 -8.10
N ARG A 222 -27.56 -8.32 -8.93
CA ARG A 222 -27.72 -9.74 -9.33
C ARG A 222 -26.52 -10.23 -10.13
N GLU A 223 -26.02 -9.42 -11.05
CA GLU A 223 -24.87 -9.74 -11.89
C GLU A 223 -23.60 -9.94 -11.05
N LEU A 224 -23.31 -9.00 -10.15
CA LEU A 224 -22.16 -9.10 -9.26
C LEU A 224 -22.25 -10.33 -8.34
N VAL A 225 -23.40 -10.57 -7.71
CA VAL A 225 -23.58 -11.72 -6.81
C VAL A 225 -23.44 -13.04 -7.58
N ARG A 226 -23.99 -13.12 -8.81
CA ARG A 226 -23.79 -14.30 -9.67
C ARG A 226 -22.30 -14.51 -9.93
N HIS A 227 -21.58 -13.48 -10.37
CA HIS A 227 -20.13 -13.56 -10.60
C HIS A 227 -19.36 -14.05 -9.36
N LEU A 228 -19.65 -13.47 -8.19
CA LEU A 228 -18.96 -13.85 -6.93
C LEU A 228 -19.22 -15.30 -6.50
N ASN A 229 -20.39 -15.87 -6.83
CA ASN A 229 -20.72 -17.27 -6.53
C ASN A 229 -20.06 -18.26 -7.50
N ASP A 230 -19.74 -17.84 -8.72
CA ASP A 230 -19.16 -18.68 -9.77
C ASP A 230 -17.62 -18.76 -9.70
N ILE A 231 -16.98 -18.05 -8.76
CA ILE A 231 -15.52 -17.98 -8.66
C ILE A 231 -14.95 -19.20 -7.92
N GLU A 232 -14.06 -19.93 -8.59
CA GLU A 232 -13.13 -20.86 -7.92
C GLU A 232 -11.98 -20.11 -7.25
N THR A 233 -11.94 -20.13 -5.90
CA THR A 233 -11.01 -19.31 -5.10
C THR A 233 -9.67 -19.99 -4.79
N ALA A 234 -9.03 -20.61 -5.76
CA ALA A 234 -7.82 -21.42 -5.54
C ALA A 234 -6.47 -20.70 -5.74
N SER A 235 -6.37 -19.38 -5.57
CA SER A 235 -5.09 -18.67 -5.81
C SER A 235 -4.45 -18.13 -4.54
N LEU A 236 -3.10 -18.03 -4.54
CA LEU A 236 -2.33 -17.24 -3.58
C LEU A 236 -2.63 -15.75 -3.81
N ASN A 237 -2.79 -15.02 -2.73
CA ASN A 237 -3.19 -13.62 -2.73
C ASN A 237 -2.37 -12.84 -1.70
N THR A 238 -2.51 -11.55 -1.62
CA THR A 238 -1.77 -10.71 -0.68
C THR A 238 -2.24 -9.27 -0.75
N THR A 239 -2.52 -8.62 0.36
CA THR A 239 -2.64 -7.16 0.42
C THR A 239 -1.38 -6.59 1.04
N ILE A 240 -0.69 -5.72 0.31
CA ILE A 240 0.48 -5.01 0.81
C ILE A 240 0.22 -3.51 0.80
N GLY A 241 0.82 -2.79 1.75
CA GLY A 241 0.60 -1.35 1.77
C GLY A 241 1.52 -0.60 2.71
N VAL A 242 1.34 0.70 2.75
CA VAL A 242 2.07 1.62 3.60
C VAL A 242 1.15 2.70 4.12
N VAL A 243 1.29 3.03 5.39
CA VAL A 243 0.77 4.27 5.96
C VAL A 243 1.92 5.24 6.19
N ALA A 244 1.73 6.51 5.86
CA ALA A 244 2.69 7.56 6.13
C ALA A 244 2.10 8.66 7.01
N THR A 245 2.97 9.34 7.77
CA THR A 245 2.63 10.54 8.56
C THR A 245 3.79 11.52 8.56
N ASP A 246 3.47 12.80 8.71
CA ASP A 246 4.45 13.87 8.91
C ASP A 246 4.92 14.00 10.37
N VAL A 247 4.33 13.25 11.28
CA VAL A 247 4.70 13.21 12.68
C VAL A 247 6.03 12.48 12.89
N ARG A 248 6.87 12.98 13.80
CA ARG A 248 8.07 12.28 14.27
C ARG A 248 7.65 11.14 15.20
N LEU A 249 7.91 9.91 14.77
CA LEU A 249 7.71 8.68 15.55
C LEU A 249 9.06 8.01 15.82
N ASP A 250 9.16 7.30 16.94
CA ASP A 250 10.23 6.32 17.14
C ASP A 250 9.87 4.97 16.44
N ARG A 251 10.80 4.03 16.42
CA ARG A 251 10.59 2.73 15.76
C ARG A 251 9.48 1.89 16.37
N PRO A 252 9.35 1.77 17.72
CA PRO A 252 8.21 1.13 18.35
C PRO A 252 6.87 1.74 17.93
N GLU A 253 6.78 3.07 17.91
CA GLU A 253 5.57 3.80 17.51
C GLU A 253 5.26 3.61 16.01
N ALA A 254 6.27 3.64 15.14
CA ALA A 254 6.11 3.36 13.72
C ALA A 254 5.64 1.90 13.48
N THR A 255 6.20 0.95 14.23
CA THR A 255 5.73 -0.46 14.19
C THR A 255 4.28 -0.56 14.67
N ARG A 256 3.93 0.13 15.76
CA ARG A 256 2.55 0.18 16.25
C ARG A 256 1.59 0.80 15.24
N LEU A 257 2.03 1.84 14.52
CA LEU A 257 1.24 2.44 13.44
C LEU A 257 1.00 1.44 12.30
N ALA A 258 2.03 0.69 11.88
CA ALA A 258 1.89 -0.39 10.89
C ALA A 258 0.90 -1.47 11.37
N MET A 259 0.99 -1.92 12.63
CA MET A 259 0.07 -2.90 13.21
C MET A 259 -1.39 -2.43 13.15
N SER A 260 -1.64 -1.16 13.40
CA SER A 260 -3.01 -0.60 13.43
C SER A 260 -3.67 -0.55 12.05
N THR A 261 -2.89 -0.54 10.96
CA THR A 261 -3.44 -0.57 9.59
C THR A 261 -4.16 -1.88 9.29
N HIS A 262 -3.78 -3.00 9.93
CA HIS A 262 -4.45 -4.28 9.77
C HIS A 262 -5.90 -4.27 10.28
N ASP A 263 -6.23 -3.39 11.22
CA ASP A 263 -7.62 -3.17 11.63
C ASP A 263 -8.42 -2.54 10.47
N GLY A 264 -7.80 -1.69 9.66
CA GLY A 264 -8.36 -1.17 8.42
C GLY A 264 -8.55 -2.25 7.35
N LEU A 265 -7.56 -3.13 7.17
CA LEU A 265 -7.69 -4.27 6.26
C LEU A 265 -8.84 -5.18 6.68
N SER A 266 -8.99 -5.50 7.98
CA SER A 266 -10.05 -6.39 8.48
C SER A 266 -11.46 -5.80 8.34
N ARG A 267 -11.58 -4.48 8.28
CA ARG A 267 -12.85 -3.79 8.01
C ARG A 267 -13.23 -3.88 6.53
N ALA A 268 -12.25 -3.75 5.63
CA ALA A 268 -12.46 -3.64 4.19
C ALA A 268 -12.48 -5.00 3.46
N ILE A 269 -11.86 -6.05 4.00
CA ILE A 269 -11.61 -7.33 3.32
C ILE A 269 -12.12 -8.49 4.19
N ARG A 270 -12.90 -9.42 3.61
CA ARG A 270 -13.47 -10.57 4.34
C ARG A 270 -13.43 -11.84 3.50
N PRO A 271 -12.76 -12.93 4.00
CA PRO A 271 -11.84 -12.97 5.13
C PRO A 271 -10.52 -12.24 4.82
N VAL A 272 -9.79 -11.83 5.86
CA VAL A 272 -8.47 -11.23 5.78
C VAL A 272 -7.44 -12.12 6.48
N HIS A 273 -6.15 -11.97 6.17
CA HIS A 273 -5.03 -12.68 6.81
C HIS A 273 -5.16 -14.21 6.77
N THR A 274 -5.64 -14.74 5.63
CA THR A 274 -5.74 -16.19 5.46
C THR A 274 -4.36 -16.82 5.30
N LEU A 275 -4.25 -18.14 5.41
CA LEU A 275 -3.00 -18.86 5.15
C LEU A 275 -2.47 -18.67 3.72
N ALA A 276 -3.34 -18.30 2.79
CA ALA A 276 -2.99 -18.06 1.39
C ALA A 276 -2.66 -16.57 1.09
N ASP A 277 -2.85 -15.68 2.06
CA ASP A 277 -2.48 -14.27 1.94
C ASP A 277 -1.07 -14.01 2.51
N GLY A 278 -0.39 -13.00 2.00
CA GLY A 278 0.91 -12.56 2.50
C GLY A 278 0.86 -11.13 3.06
N ASP A 279 -0.26 -10.77 3.68
CA ASP A 279 -0.59 -9.39 4.07
C ASP A 279 0.52 -8.74 4.90
N THR A 280 1.04 -7.64 4.37
CA THR A 280 2.18 -6.91 4.93
C THR A 280 1.94 -5.41 4.86
N MET A 281 1.99 -4.73 6.00
CA MET A 281 1.79 -3.30 6.10
C MET A 281 3.02 -2.63 6.69
N PHE A 282 3.44 -1.55 6.04
CA PHE A 282 4.55 -0.71 6.48
C PHE A 282 4.03 0.62 7.04
N ALA A 283 4.85 1.27 7.86
CA ALA A 283 4.65 2.65 8.26
C ALA A 283 5.91 3.48 7.95
N MET A 284 5.71 4.74 7.52
CA MET A 284 6.77 5.71 7.26
C MET A 284 6.44 7.03 7.97
N ALA A 285 7.35 7.53 8.81
CA ALA A 285 7.19 8.77 9.56
C ALA A 285 8.25 9.78 9.13
N THR A 286 7.85 10.88 8.44
CA THR A 286 8.82 11.87 7.90
C THR A 286 9.40 12.77 8.96
N GLY A 287 8.76 12.90 10.12
CA GLY A 287 9.34 13.57 11.29
C GLY A 287 9.29 15.10 11.25
N ALA A 288 8.50 15.67 10.33
CA ALA A 288 8.39 17.13 10.22
C ALA A 288 7.72 17.79 11.43
N ILE A 289 6.85 17.06 12.16
CA ILE A 289 6.08 17.56 13.29
C ILE A 289 6.46 16.79 14.55
N HIS A 290 6.89 17.52 15.58
CA HIS A 290 7.18 16.98 16.90
C HIS A 290 5.95 17.14 17.82
N LEU A 291 5.49 16.04 18.39
CA LEU A 291 4.32 16.06 19.28
C LEU A 291 4.70 16.38 20.74
N SER A 292 3.75 16.91 21.47
CA SER A 292 3.83 17.12 22.91
C SER A 292 4.13 15.79 23.63
N LEU A 293 5.13 15.78 24.50
CA LEU A 293 5.51 14.60 25.28
C LEU A 293 4.44 14.23 26.32
N THR A 294 3.75 15.21 26.89
CA THR A 294 2.71 15.00 27.91
C THR A 294 1.48 14.33 27.35
N GLU A 295 1.15 14.51 26.07
CA GLU A 295 -0.02 13.94 25.41
C GLU A 295 0.34 12.84 24.41
N ARG A 296 1.61 12.43 24.33
CA ARG A 296 2.14 11.55 23.28
C ARG A 296 1.36 10.25 23.14
N THR A 297 1.03 9.58 24.25
CA THR A 297 0.28 8.30 24.20
C THR A 297 -1.10 8.48 23.57
N ILE A 298 -1.81 9.56 23.90
CA ILE A 298 -3.12 9.86 23.32
C ILE A 298 -2.97 10.21 21.85
N ALA A 299 -1.98 11.02 21.52
CA ALA A 299 -1.71 11.45 20.15
C ALA A 299 -1.38 10.24 19.23
N VAL A 300 -0.49 9.34 19.66
CA VAL A 300 -0.14 8.12 18.92
C VAL A 300 -1.36 7.19 18.78
N SER A 301 -2.20 7.08 19.82
CA SER A 301 -3.44 6.31 19.74
C SER A 301 -4.42 6.88 18.69
N ARG A 302 -4.55 8.21 18.63
CA ARG A 302 -5.38 8.88 17.60
C ARG A 302 -4.81 8.72 16.19
N LEU A 303 -3.48 8.79 16.02
CA LEU A 303 -2.81 8.50 14.75
C LEU A 303 -3.07 7.05 14.31
N SER A 304 -2.98 6.10 15.24
CA SER A 304 -3.22 4.67 14.98
C SER A 304 -4.67 4.40 14.53
N ALA A 305 -5.64 5.02 15.18
CA ALA A 305 -7.04 4.92 14.77
C ALA A 305 -7.25 5.49 13.35
N LEU A 306 -6.67 6.66 13.07
CA LEU A 306 -6.76 7.29 11.76
C LEU A 306 -6.03 6.48 10.68
N ALA A 307 -4.91 5.81 11.02
CA ALA A 307 -4.21 4.91 10.11
C ALA A 307 -5.09 3.73 9.67
N ALA A 308 -5.88 3.17 10.58
CA ALA A 308 -6.87 2.14 10.23
C ALA A 308 -7.97 2.69 9.30
N ASP A 309 -8.46 3.89 9.56
CA ASP A 309 -9.52 4.52 8.75
C ASP A 309 -9.05 4.81 7.32
N VAL A 310 -7.90 5.45 7.15
CA VAL A 310 -7.36 5.73 5.79
C VAL A 310 -6.98 4.44 5.06
N THR A 311 -6.52 3.41 5.76
CA THR A 311 -6.22 2.10 5.16
C THR A 311 -7.48 1.42 4.65
N ALA A 312 -8.56 1.41 5.43
CA ALA A 312 -9.83 0.84 5.00
C ALA A 312 -10.39 1.54 3.75
N LEU A 313 -10.35 2.88 3.74
CA LEU A 313 -10.78 3.65 2.58
C LEU A 313 -9.85 3.42 1.36
N ALA A 314 -8.53 3.36 1.55
CA ALA A 314 -7.58 3.08 0.47
C ALA A 314 -7.82 1.70 -0.18
N CYS A 315 -8.22 0.69 0.60
CA CYS A 315 -8.60 -0.61 0.04
C CYS A 315 -9.81 -0.51 -0.90
N VAL A 316 -10.84 0.22 -0.51
CA VAL A 316 -12.04 0.41 -1.37
C VAL A 316 -11.72 1.31 -2.56
N ASP A 317 -10.87 2.31 -2.38
CA ASP A 317 -10.40 3.20 -3.44
C ASP A 317 -9.69 2.41 -4.57
N ALA A 318 -8.88 1.40 -4.21
CA ALA A 318 -8.28 0.48 -5.18
C ALA A 318 -9.31 -0.24 -6.04
N LEU A 319 -10.39 -0.74 -5.41
CA LEU A 319 -11.46 -1.46 -6.09
C LEU A 319 -12.25 -0.56 -7.06
N VAL A 320 -12.56 0.66 -6.62
CA VAL A 320 -13.37 1.62 -7.39
C VAL A 320 -12.64 2.11 -8.63
N HIS A 321 -11.31 2.18 -8.58
CA HIS A 321 -10.47 2.66 -9.69
C HIS A 321 -9.85 1.53 -10.53
N ALA A 322 -10.07 0.26 -10.18
CA ALA A 322 -9.56 -0.87 -10.94
C ALA A 322 -10.24 -0.97 -12.32
N SER A 323 -9.43 -1.21 -13.35
CA SER A 323 -9.90 -1.55 -14.69
C SER A 323 -10.08 -3.06 -14.84
N PRO A 324 -11.00 -3.53 -15.68
CA PRO A 324 -11.14 -4.95 -15.94
C PRO A 324 -9.90 -5.48 -16.67
N MET A 325 -9.47 -6.68 -16.32
CA MET A 325 -8.50 -7.47 -17.08
C MET A 325 -9.25 -8.38 -18.08
N ALA A 326 -8.53 -8.99 -19.04
CA ALA A 326 -9.14 -9.81 -20.09
C ALA A 326 -10.05 -10.94 -19.54
N THR A 327 -9.70 -11.52 -18.39
CA THR A 327 -10.39 -12.66 -17.78
C THR A 327 -11.03 -12.33 -16.42
N VAL A 328 -10.79 -11.12 -15.89
CA VAL A 328 -11.26 -10.73 -14.56
C VAL A 328 -11.97 -9.38 -14.66
N PRO A 329 -13.28 -9.32 -14.40
CA PRO A 329 -14.02 -8.06 -14.42
C PRO A 329 -13.64 -7.17 -13.25
N SER A 330 -13.89 -5.87 -13.36
CA SER A 330 -13.78 -4.92 -12.26
C SER A 330 -15.13 -4.71 -11.56
N TYR A 331 -15.11 -4.13 -10.36
CA TYR A 331 -16.33 -3.70 -9.68
C TYR A 331 -17.17 -2.75 -10.55
N THR A 332 -16.49 -1.81 -11.20
CA THR A 332 -17.13 -0.79 -12.06
C THR A 332 -17.72 -1.37 -13.33
N SER A 333 -17.18 -2.47 -13.85
CA SER A 333 -17.75 -3.16 -15.01
C SER A 333 -18.96 -4.02 -14.66
N LEU A 334 -19.00 -4.61 -13.45
CA LEU A 334 -20.14 -5.43 -12.97
C LEU A 334 -21.25 -4.58 -12.36
N CYS A 335 -20.92 -3.43 -11.77
CA CYS A 335 -21.83 -2.54 -11.08
C CYS A 335 -21.72 -1.08 -11.55
N PRO A 336 -21.91 -0.77 -12.84
CA PRO A 336 -21.74 0.59 -13.35
C PRO A 336 -22.70 1.60 -12.69
N SER A 337 -23.89 1.18 -12.28
CA SER A 337 -24.84 2.04 -11.58
C SER A 337 -24.44 2.37 -10.14
N ALA A 338 -23.45 1.68 -9.58
CA ALA A 338 -22.97 1.94 -8.22
C ALA A 338 -22.07 3.20 -8.13
N LEU A 339 -21.58 3.72 -9.24
CA LEU A 339 -20.75 4.92 -9.27
C LEU A 339 -21.62 6.21 -9.28
N ARG A 340 -21.08 7.26 -8.67
CA ARG A 340 -21.69 8.61 -8.65
C ARG A 340 -21.23 9.42 -9.83
#